data_b3be9354ff1697da2d86feea7005c6f5
#
_entry.id   b3be9354ff1697da2d86feea7005c6f5
#
_cell.length_a   1.000
_cell.length_b   1.000
_cell.length_c   1.000
_cell.angle_alpha   90.00
_cell.angle_beta   90.00
_cell.angle_gamma   90.00
#
_symmetry.space_group_name_H-M   'P 1'
#
loop_
_entity.id
_entity.type
_entity.pdbx_description
1 polymer ?
#
loop_
_entity_poly.entity_id
_entity_poly.type
_entity_poly.pdbx_seq_one_letter_code
_entity_poly.pdbx_strand_id
1 'polypeptide(L)'
;MCGIAAIIDLGCEDESSERVAARESALVSMLDRIRHRGDPENFGERWSASGVALGTNRLAIVDRAHAGQPQSDATGQVQLVYNGELYGFHALRDELTALGHEFRTESDTEVVLRAYLEWGDACVDRLDGMFAFVVYDGRHRRFLAARDHVGIKPLYYVVRGGVYHFASEQKCLIGYGSDIRTLLPGTYLTPTGTTRYFDLGEPADGPMDPREAVARYRELFDAAVRKQVDTDLPVAVTFSGGIDSAAVLRTAMKYHPDVTAVTIGFPGAADVEVARRYCKEFDVPHVVEELDRDALIDSIPDIVYGAEFFEPIDAMDTCVGHFAYVLARKHGFKLALCGEGSDEVMAGYDLFRTHPDPRELMRYRVGNLHRTDLQRVDRSSMLSSIETRVPFMDRELLKFAYSVPMSLKLRDGREKWLLREAFAGSLPAYVAQRPKVRMPDGSGMQNILVEYARRVGGKPSGTGPDMLTPEGAFFLEQYLAAGFPPPDERFKRPGFDYSANGYFEFVS
;
A
#
# COMPACT_ATOMS: atom_id res chain seq x y z
N MET A 1 -11.37 1.04 2.23
CA MET A 1 -10.24 0.62 3.12
C MET A 1 -10.49 1.07 4.54
N CYS A 2 -9.84 0.44 5.53
CA CYS A 2 -10.16 0.70 6.93
C CYS A 2 -8.89 0.86 7.78
N GLY A 3 -9.03 1.37 8.99
CA GLY A 3 -8.06 1.22 10.05
C GLY A 3 -8.54 0.11 10.99
N ILE A 4 -7.79 -0.95 11.15
CA ILE A 4 -8.14 -2.06 12.04
C ILE A 4 -7.22 -2.14 13.26
N ALA A 5 -7.77 -2.58 14.38
CA ALA A 5 -7.04 -2.91 15.60
C ALA A 5 -7.67 -4.14 16.28
N ALA A 6 -6.82 -4.96 16.90
CA ALA A 6 -7.28 -6.14 17.65
C ALA A 6 -6.38 -6.39 18.87
N ILE A 7 -6.98 -6.80 19.96
CA ILE A 7 -6.29 -7.25 21.19
C ILE A 7 -6.83 -8.64 21.53
N ILE A 8 -5.96 -9.66 21.57
CA ILE A 8 -6.37 -11.06 21.74
C ILE A 8 -5.50 -11.73 22.81
N ASP A 9 -6.13 -12.13 23.92
CA ASP A 9 -5.57 -12.92 25.02
C ASP A 9 -6.26 -14.29 25.04
N LEU A 10 -5.64 -15.28 24.41
CA LEU A 10 -6.19 -16.62 24.34
C LEU A 10 -6.10 -17.39 25.68
N GLY A 11 -5.28 -16.91 26.61
CA GLY A 11 -5.14 -17.49 27.94
C GLY A 11 -6.21 -17.05 28.94
N CYS A 12 -7.00 -16.02 28.58
CA CYS A 12 -8.00 -15.45 29.45
C CYS A 12 -9.30 -16.26 29.40
N GLU A 13 -9.66 -16.93 30.50
CA GLU A 13 -10.93 -17.72 30.60
C GLU A 13 -12.03 -16.90 31.28
N ASP A 14 -11.71 -16.29 32.43
CA ASP A 14 -12.61 -15.41 33.15
C ASP A 14 -11.96 -14.04 33.37
N GLU A 15 -12.65 -12.99 33.03
CA GLU A 15 -12.12 -11.64 33.08
C GLU A 15 -12.91 -10.76 34.04
N SER A 16 -12.17 -10.04 34.91
CA SER A 16 -12.80 -9.02 35.74
C SER A 16 -13.28 -7.84 34.88
N SER A 17 -14.35 -7.16 35.32
CA SER A 17 -14.89 -5.99 34.62
C SER A 17 -13.84 -4.88 34.43
N GLU A 18 -12.88 -4.75 35.34
CA GLU A 18 -11.77 -3.80 35.22
C GLU A 18 -10.83 -4.13 34.05
N ARG A 19 -10.52 -5.40 33.84
CA ARG A 19 -9.67 -5.84 32.73
C ARG A 19 -10.37 -5.68 31.40
N VAL A 20 -11.67 -5.99 31.34
CA VAL A 20 -12.50 -5.74 30.13
C VAL A 20 -12.47 -4.25 29.78
N ALA A 21 -12.75 -3.37 30.75
CA ALA A 21 -12.76 -1.92 30.55
C ALA A 21 -11.36 -1.38 30.13
N ALA A 22 -10.29 -1.90 30.71
CA ALA A 22 -8.92 -1.54 30.33
C ALA A 22 -8.60 -1.96 28.89
N ARG A 23 -9.03 -3.15 28.45
CA ARG A 23 -8.82 -3.63 27.08
C ARG A 23 -9.63 -2.80 26.07
N GLU A 24 -10.89 -2.48 26.39
CA GLU A 24 -11.70 -1.61 25.54
C GLU A 24 -11.12 -0.21 25.44
N SER A 25 -10.65 0.37 26.53
CA SER A 25 -9.96 1.66 26.53
C SER A 25 -8.67 1.63 25.70
N ALA A 26 -7.91 0.55 25.79
CA ALA A 26 -6.72 0.33 24.96
C ALA A 26 -7.08 0.27 23.46
N LEU A 27 -8.11 -0.51 23.09
CA LEU A 27 -8.60 -0.60 21.72
C LEU A 27 -9.04 0.76 21.18
N VAL A 28 -9.81 1.53 21.96
CA VAL A 28 -10.24 2.89 21.59
C VAL A 28 -9.04 3.78 21.34
N SER A 29 -8.03 3.76 22.23
CA SER A 29 -6.79 4.53 22.04
C SER A 29 -6.03 4.14 20.78
N MET A 30 -6.00 2.83 20.41
CA MET A 30 -5.41 2.38 19.15
C MET A 30 -6.17 2.92 17.94
N LEU A 31 -7.50 2.85 17.95
CA LEU A 31 -8.36 3.34 16.86
C LEU A 31 -8.28 4.87 16.71
N ASP A 32 -8.17 5.61 17.82
CA ASP A 32 -8.03 7.07 17.80
C ASP A 32 -6.76 7.52 17.04
N ARG A 33 -5.67 6.78 17.12
CA ARG A 33 -4.42 7.08 16.41
C ARG A 33 -4.51 6.89 14.90
N ILE A 34 -5.50 6.16 14.42
CA ILE A 34 -5.72 5.86 12.99
C ILE A 34 -7.09 6.32 12.49
N ARG A 35 -7.66 7.40 13.07
CA ARG A 35 -8.93 7.98 12.64
C ARG A 35 -8.94 8.39 11.17
N HIS A 36 -7.80 8.85 10.67
CA HIS A 36 -7.62 9.24 9.26
C HIS A 36 -7.89 8.10 8.26
N ARG A 37 -7.96 6.84 8.72
CA ARG A 37 -8.22 5.69 7.84
C ARG A 37 -9.71 5.41 7.58
N GLY A 38 -10.61 6.13 8.18
CA GLY A 38 -12.06 5.89 8.04
C GLY A 38 -12.87 7.14 7.75
N ASP A 39 -14.13 6.95 7.38
CA ASP A 39 -15.10 8.04 7.33
C ASP A 39 -15.51 8.46 8.75
N PRO A 40 -15.70 9.77 9.04
CA PRO A 40 -16.03 10.25 10.38
C PRO A 40 -17.25 9.58 11.03
N GLU A 41 -18.26 9.22 10.23
CA GLU A 41 -19.47 8.56 10.68
C GLU A 41 -19.27 7.09 11.07
N ASN A 42 -18.13 6.48 10.70
CA ASN A 42 -17.83 5.06 10.91
C ASN A 42 -16.61 4.85 11.83
N PHE A 43 -16.38 5.79 12.74
CA PHE A 43 -15.25 5.66 13.67
C PHE A 43 -15.57 4.80 14.87
N GLY A 44 -14.60 3.94 15.23
CA GLY A 44 -14.59 3.20 16.47
C GLY A 44 -15.65 2.11 16.57
N GLU A 45 -16.12 1.58 15.43
CA GLU A 45 -16.92 0.36 15.43
C GLU A 45 -16.12 -0.77 16.09
N ARG A 46 -16.71 -1.49 17.05
CA ARG A 46 -16.00 -2.47 17.85
C ARG A 46 -16.87 -3.58 18.39
N TRP A 47 -16.23 -4.69 18.70
CA TRP A 47 -16.80 -5.84 19.39
C TRP A 47 -15.82 -6.34 20.44
N SER A 48 -16.32 -6.81 21.59
CA SER A 48 -15.48 -7.38 22.65
C SER A 48 -16.15 -8.58 23.32
N ALA A 49 -15.29 -9.49 23.81
CA ALA A 49 -15.63 -10.63 24.65
C ALA A 49 -14.51 -10.87 25.65
N SER A 50 -14.63 -11.88 26.53
CA SER A 50 -13.58 -12.24 27.46
C SER A 50 -12.27 -12.52 26.72
N GLY A 51 -11.20 -11.80 27.08
CA GLY A 51 -9.89 -11.93 26.45
C GLY A 51 -9.73 -11.23 25.10
N VAL A 52 -10.79 -10.70 24.48
CA VAL A 52 -10.71 -10.22 23.07
C VAL A 52 -11.41 -8.88 22.88
N ALA A 53 -10.78 -8.02 22.09
CA ALA A 53 -11.42 -6.81 21.58
C ALA A 53 -10.95 -6.57 20.13
N LEU A 54 -11.89 -6.31 19.23
CA LEU A 54 -11.67 -6.03 17.80
C LEU A 54 -12.33 -4.71 17.45
N GLY A 55 -11.72 -3.90 16.58
CA GLY A 55 -12.31 -2.65 16.17
C GLY A 55 -11.79 -2.12 14.84
N THR A 56 -12.55 -1.20 14.29
CA THR A 56 -12.24 -0.59 12.99
C THR A 56 -12.68 0.88 12.92
N ASN A 57 -11.95 1.64 12.11
CA ASN A 57 -12.40 2.89 11.50
C ASN A 57 -12.67 2.59 10.03
N ARG A 58 -13.94 2.49 9.65
CA ARG A 58 -14.32 2.03 8.32
C ARG A 58 -14.33 3.17 7.31
N LEU A 59 -13.62 3.02 6.18
CA LEU A 59 -13.85 3.79 4.96
C LEU A 59 -14.82 3.00 4.07
N ALA A 60 -16.05 3.49 3.94
CA ALA A 60 -17.11 2.80 3.24
C ALA A 60 -16.96 2.95 1.71
N ILE A 61 -16.56 1.88 1.04
CA ILE A 61 -16.42 1.77 -0.42
C ILE A 61 -17.51 0.84 -0.99
N VAL A 62 -17.52 -0.43 -0.58
CA VAL A 62 -18.51 -1.43 -1.00
C VAL A 62 -19.60 -1.52 0.04
N ASP A 63 -20.86 -1.68 -0.39
CA ASP A 63 -22.05 -1.74 0.47
C ASP A 63 -22.02 -0.71 1.61
N ARG A 64 -21.95 0.55 1.22
CA ARG A 64 -21.71 1.68 2.12
C ARG A 64 -22.71 1.79 3.26
N ALA A 65 -23.96 1.35 3.02
CA ALA A 65 -25.05 1.53 3.96
C ALA A 65 -25.21 0.37 4.96
N HIS A 66 -24.84 -0.88 4.61
CA HIS A 66 -25.23 -2.05 5.38
C HIS A 66 -24.06 -2.88 5.91
N ALA A 67 -22.86 -2.72 5.37
CA ALA A 67 -21.69 -3.51 5.77
C ALA A 67 -20.92 -2.87 6.93
N GLY A 68 -21.35 -3.10 8.16
CA GLY A 68 -20.58 -2.71 9.36
C GLY A 68 -19.43 -3.67 9.63
N GLN A 69 -18.47 -3.24 10.44
CA GLN A 69 -17.37 -4.06 10.98
C GLN A 69 -17.21 -3.76 12.48
N PRO A 70 -16.79 -4.74 13.32
CA PRO A 70 -16.44 -6.13 12.99
C PRO A 70 -17.60 -6.93 12.40
N GLN A 71 -17.30 -7.74 11.37
CA GLN A 71 -18.29 -8.61 10.75
C GLN A 71 -18.40 -9.92 11.54
N SER A 72 -19.64 -10.32 11.87
CA SER A 72 -19.92 -11.51 12.66
C SER A 72 -20.54 -12.64 11.83
N ASP A 73 -20.23 -13.91 12.19
CA ASP A 73 -20.99 -15.04 11.71
C ASP A 73 -22.42 -15.07 12.31
N ALA A 74 -23.24 -16.04 11.90
CA ALA A 74 -24.62 -16.15 12.38
C ALA A 74 -24.73 -16.42 13.89
N THR A 75 -23.71 -17.03 14.49
CA THR A 75 -23.66 -17.38 15.92
C THR A 75 -23.06 -16.27 16.79
N GLY A 76 -22.41 -15.27 16.19
CA GLY A 76 -21.66 -14.24 16.89
C GLY A 76 -20.34 -14.72 17.49
N GLN A 77 -19.92 -15.97 17.20
CA GLN A 77 -18.71 -16.57 17.75
C GLN A 77 -17.47 -16.31 16.90
N VAL A 78 -17.63 -16.05 15.60
CA VAL A 78 -16.54 -15.69 14.69
C VAL A 78 -16.66 -14.24 14.31
N GLN A 79 -15.59 -13.48 14.51
CA GLN A 79 -15.53 -12.05 14.26
C GLN A 79 -14.37 -11.72 13.33
N LEU A 80 -14.60 -10.80 12.39
CA LEU A 80 -13.62 -10.33 11.42
C LEU A 80 -13.50 -8.82 11.46
N VAL A 81 -12.26 -8.31 11.50
CA VAL A 81 -11.90 -6.94 11.11
C VAL A 81 -11.03 -7.00 9.87
N TYR A 82 -11.37 -6.18 8.88
CA TYR A 82 -10.82 -6.25 7.53
C TYR A 82 -10.45 -4.85 7.01
N ASN A 83 -9.25 -4.72 6.49
CA ASN A 83 -8.75 -3.57 5.78
C ASN A 83 -8.34 -4.02 4.38
N GLY A 84 -9.19 -3.80 3.38
CA GLY A 84 -8.90 -4.29 2.04
C GLY A 84 -10.02 -4.08 1.05
N GLU A 85 -9.81 -4.67 -0.13
CA GLU A 85 -10.76 -4.82 -1.23
C GLU A 85 -10.47 -6.12 -1.95
N LEU A 86 -11.48 -6.99 -2.06
CA LEU A 86 -11.42 -8.16 -2.93
C LEU A 86 -11.91 -7.81 -4.32
N TYR A 87 -11.08 -8.02 -5.31
CA TYR A 87 -11.43 -7.78 -6.69
C TYR A 87 -12.29 -8.93 -7.26
N GLY A 88 -13.37 -8.60 -7.94
CA GLY A 88 -14.24 -9.61 -8.55
C GLY A 88 -14.85 -10.61 -7.56
N PHE A 89 -15.06 -10.21 -6.32
CA PHE A 89 -15.55 -11.08 -5.22
C PHE A 89 -16.91 -11.74 -5.48
N HIS A 90 -17.66 -11.25 -6.46
CA HIS A 90 -18.97 -11.83 -6.82
C HIS A 90 -18.88 -13.32 -7.21
N ALA A 91 -17.83 -13.71 -7.95
CA ALA A 91 -17.63 -15.12 -8.33
C ALA A 91 -17.37 -16.01 -7.09
N LEU A 92 -16.56 -15.52 -6.15
CA LEU A 92 -16.31 -16.24 -4.89
C LEU A 92 -17.57 -16.29 -4.01
N ARG A 93 -18.37 -15.21 -4.00
CA ARG A 93 -19.67 -15.17 -3.33
C ARG A 93 -20.64 -16.21 -3.89
N ASP A 94 -20.72 -16.33 -5.24
CA ASP A 94 -21.57 -17.32 -5.91
C ASP A 94 -21.14 -18.75 -5.57
N GLU A 95 -19.82 -19.02 -5.55
CA GLU A 95 -19.27 -20.32 -5.12
C GLU A 95 -19.69 -20.64 -3.67
N LEU A 96 -19.51 -19.70 -2.74
CA LEU A 96 -19.86 -19.87 -1.34
C LEU A 96 -21.38 -20.05 -1.15
N THR A 97 -22.18 -19.34 -1.95
CA THR A 97 -23.64 -19.51 -1.94
C THR A 97 -24.04 -20.93 -2.41
N ALA A 98 -23.37 -21.45 -3.44
CA ALA A 98 -23.58 -22.82 -3.90
C ALA A 98 -23.17 -23.88 -2.86
N LEU A 99 -22.21 -23.54 -1.97
CA LEU A 99 -21.82 -24.37 -0.82
C LEU A 99 -22.77 -24.23 0.37
N GLY A 100 -23.81 -23.39 0.29
CA GLY A 100 -24.84 -23.23 1.32
C GLY A 100 -24.65 -22.06 2.26
N HIS A 101 -23.70 -21.16 1.99
CA HIS A 101 -23.55 -19.94 2.80
C HIS A 101 -24.61 -18.90 2.44
N GLU A 102 -25.24 -18.34 3.47
CA GLU A 102 -26.14 -17.20 3.35
C GLU A 102 -25.42 -15.89 3.62
N PHE A 103 -25.70 -14.87 2.81
CA PHE A 103 -25.13 -13.53 2.94
C PHE A 103 -26.18 -12.53 3.42
N ARG A 104 -25.77 -11.60 4.28
CA ARG A 104 -26.63 -10.53 4.84
C ARG A 104 -26.32 -9.17 4.22
N THR A 105 -25.14 -9.02 3.64
CA THR A 105 -24.62 -7.80 3.03
C THR A 105 -24.15 -8.07 1.61
N GLU A 106 -23.94 -7.02 0.85
CA GLU A 106 -23.32 -7.11 -0.49
C GLU A 106 -21.82 -6.82 -0.44
N SER A 107 -21.17 -6.91 0.75
CA SER A 107 -19.77 -6.54 0.92
C SER A 107 -18.82 -7.71 0.68
N ASP A 108 -17.64 -7.37 0.19
CA ASP A 108 -16.49 -8.25 0.11
C ASP A 108 -16.00 -8.71 1.50
N THR A 109 -16.17 -7.88 2.52
CA THR A 109 -15.83 -8.22 3.93
C THR A 109 -16.60 -9.48 4.38
N GLU A 110 -17.89 -9.58 4.08
CA GLU A 110 -18.65 -10.79 4.41
C GLU A 110 -18.17 -11.99 3.60
N VAL A 111 -17.75 -11.79 2.34
CA VAL A 111 -17.16 -12.88 1.52
C VAL A 111 -15.90 -13.44 2.17
N VAL A 112 -15.02 -12.58 2.72
CA VAL A 112 -13.82 -13.03 3.48
C VAL A 112 -14.24 -13.86 4.70
N LEU A 113 -15.25 -13.41 5.46
CA LEU A 113 -15.73 -14.15 6.63
C LEU A 113 -16.29 -15.52 6.24
N ARG A 114 -17.12 -15.58 5.18
CA ARG A 114 -17.69 -16.85 4.69
C ARG A 114 -16.60 -17.79 4.15
N ALA A 115 -15.60 -17.25 3.46
CA ALA A 115 -14.44 -18.02 3.01
C ALA A 115 -13.67 -18.64 4.19
N TYR A 116 -13.47 -17.88 5.28
CA TYR A 116 -12.88 -18.44 6.49
C TYR A 116 -13.74 -19.55 7.13
N LEU A 117 -15.05 -19.35 7.19
CA LEU A 117 -15.97 -20.34 7.75
C LEU A 117 -15.96 -21.65 6.97
N GLU A 118 -15.79 -21.59 5.65
CA GLU A 118 -15.75 -22.75 4.75
C GLU A 118 -14.39 -23.45 4.77
N TRP A 119 -13.30 -22.69 4.58
CA TRP A 119 -11.96 -23.26 4.31
C TRP A 119 -10.93 -23.05 5.44
N GLY A 120 -11.32 -22.39 6.54
CA GLY A 120 -10.38 -22.07 7.63
C GLY A 120 -9.20 -21.22 7.14
N ASP A 121 -7.98 -21.60 7.54
CA ASP A 121 -6.76 -20.86 7.17
C ASP A 121 -6.49 -20.88 5.65
N ALA A 122 -6.93 -21.91 4.94
CA ALA A 122 -6.76 -22.01 3.49
C ALA A 122 -7.63 -20.99 2.69
N CYS A 123 -8.49 -20.23 3.35
CA CYS A 123 -9.27 -19.18 2.69
C CYS A 123 -8.37 -18.18 1.98
N VAL A 124 -7.16 -17.87 2.51
CA VAL A 124 -6.22 -16.90 1.94
C VAL A 124 -5.79 -17.22 0.51
N ASP A 125 -5.78 -18.50 0.12
CA ASP A 125 -5.43 -18.94 -1.24
C ASP A 125 -6.49 -18.55 -2.28
N ARG A 126 -7.74 -18.34 -1.80
CA ARG A 126 -8.91 -18.01 -2.62
C ARG A 126 -9.13 -16.51 -2.80
N LEU A 127 -8.45 -15.67 -1.99
CA LEU A 127 -8.65 -14.23 -2.00
C LEU A 127 -7.79 -13.58 -3.10
N ASP A 128 -8.44 -12.86 -4.02
CA ASP A 128 -7.78 -12.01 -5.01
C ASP A 128 -8.07 -10.54 -4.70
N GLY A 129 -7.06 -9.82 -4.24
CA GLY A 129 -7.22 -8.45 -3.82
C GLY A 129 -6.05 -7.92 -3.00
N MET A 130 -6.29 -6.77 -2.41
CA MET A 130 -5.40 -6.11 -1.45
C MET A 130 -6.03 -6.20 -0.07
N PHE A 131 -5.35 -6.78 0.91
CA PHE A 131 -5.97 -6.97 2.22
C PHE A 131 -4.98 -7.14 3.38
N ALA A 132 -5.47 -6.76 4.55
CA ALA A 132 -4.99 -7.19 5.84
C ALA A 132 -6.20 -7.41 6.76
N PHE A 133 -6.28 -8.53 7.46
CA PHE A 133 -7.40 -8.82 8.33
C PHE A 133 -7.02 -9.63 9.56
N VAL A 134 -7.88 -9.59 10.56
CA VAL A 134 -7.83 -10.45 11.73
C VAL A 134 -9.19 -11.08 11.95
N VAL A 135 -9.23 -12.42 11.94
CA VAL A 135 -10.39 -13.22 12.38
C VAL A 135 -10.10 -13.70 13.79
N TYR A 136 -11.09 -13.55 14.68
CA TYR A 136 -11.15 -14.28 15.94
C TYR A 136 -12.23 -15.36 15.86
N ASP A 137 -11.87 -16.60 16.13
CA ASP A 137 -12.77 -17.74 16.17
C ASP A 137 -12.93 -18.25 17.61
N GLY A 138 -14.02 -17.82 18.26
CA GLY A 138 -14.35 -18.19 19.62
C GLY A 138 -14.72 -19.66 19.79
N ARG A 139 -15.17 -20.34 18.71
CA ARG A 139 -15.50 -21.78 18.72
C ARG A 139 -14.26 -22.65 19.06
N HIS A 140 -13.10 -22.17 18.58
CA HIS A 140 -11.81 -22.88 18.72
C HIS A 140 -10.79 -22.10 19.55
N ARG A 141 -11.17 -20.93 20.08
CA ARG A 141 -10.29 -20.02 20.82
C ARG A 141 -8.98 -19.75 20.07
N ARG A 142 -9.10 -19.34 18.83
CA ARG A 142 -7.95 -19.05 17.95
C ARG A 142 -8.16 -17.78 17.17
N PHE A 143 -7.11 -17.34 16.51
CA PHE A 143 -7.17 -16.27 15.52
C PHE A 143 -6.47 -16.66 14.23
N LEU A 144 -6.83 -15.99 13.14
CA LEU A 144 -6.10 -15.91 11.89
C LEU A 144 -5.86 -14.43 11.56
N ALA A 145 -4.61 -14.00 11.47
CA ALA A 145 -4.25 -12.69 10.97
C ALA A 145 -3.51 -12.86 9.64
N ALA A 146 -3.98 -12.25 8.56
CA ALA A 146 -3.44 -12.46 7.22
C ALA A 146 -3.16 -11.14 6.49
N ARG A 147 -2.20 -11.16 5.56
CA ARG A 147 -1.81 -10.03 4.74
C ARG A 147 -1.67 -10.45 3.29
N ASP A 148 -2.09 -9.59 2.34
CA ASP A 148 -2.08 -9.88 0.91
C ASP A 148 -0.70 -10.26 0.36
N HIS A 149 -0.71 -10.77 -0.87
CA HIS A 149 0.40 -11.42 -1.54
C HIS A 149 1.69 -10.57 -1.66
N VAL A 150 1.59 -9.24 -1.72
CA VAL A 150 2.74 -8.33 -1.84
C VAL A 150 2.75 -7.25 -0.75
N GLY A 151 1.75 -7.28 0.15
CA GLY A 151 1.65 -6.39 1.30
C GLY A 151 1.20 -4.98 0.96
N ILE A 152 0.23 -4.86 0.04
CA ILE A 152 -0.41 -3.57 -0.30
C ILE A 152 -1.06 -2.97 0.94
N LYS A 153 -1.75 -3.80 1.74
CA LYS A 153 -2.31 -3.34 3.02
C LYS A 153 -1.39 -3.71 4.18
N PRO A 154 -1.15 -2.77 5.10
CA PRO A 154 -0.27 -3.00 6.24
C PRO A 154 -0.96 -3.79 7.35
N LEU A 155 -0.17 -4.62 8.06
CA LEU A 155 -0.55 -5.21 9.33
C LEU A 155 0.69 -5.38 10.21
N TYR A 156 0.63 -4.77 11.38
CA TYR A 156 1.66 -4.87 12.40
C TYR A 156 1.12 -5.60 13.63
N TYR A 157 2.03 -6.20 14.41
CA TYR A 157 1.64 -6.82 15.65
C TYR A 157 2.77 -6.77 16.69
N VAL A 158 2.40 -6.87 17.96
CA VAL A 158 3.30 -7.05 19.08
C VAL A 158 2.68 -8.08 20.04
N VAL A 159 3.53 -8.89 20.65
CA VAL A 159 3.10 -9.89 21.65
C VAL A 159 3.71 -9.51 22.99
N ARG A 160 2.86 -9.33 24.01
CA ARG A 160 3.30 -9.02 25.35
C ARG A 160 2.56 -9.90 26.36
N GLY A 161 3.31 -10.72 27.11
CA GLY A 161 2.73 -11.60 28.12
C GLY A 161 1.68 -12.58 27.56
N GLY A 162 1.85 -13.04 26.32
CA GLY A 162 0.89 -13.93 25.63
C GLY A 162 -0.29 -13.22 24.98
N VAL A 163 -0.42 -11.89 25.14
CA VAL A 163 -1.46 -11.08 24.51
C VAL A 163 -0.97 -10.54 23.19
N TYR A 164 -1.71 -10.79 22.13
CA TYR A 164 -1.47 -10.27 20.79
C TYR A 164 -2.18 -8.94 20.57
N HIS A 165 -1.44 -7.94 20.10
CA HIS A 165 -1.99 -6.66 19.68
C HIS A 165 -1.70 -6.49 18.19
N PHE A 166 -2.74 -6.30 17.38
CA PHE A 166 -2.65 -6.09 15.93
C PHE A 166 -3.13 -4.68 15.59
N ALA A 167 -2.50 -4.06 14.60
CA ALA A 167 -2.98 -2.78 14.07
C ALA A 167 -2.52 -2.55 12.63
N SER A 168 -3.27 -1.73 11.90
CA SER A 168 -2.91 -1.25 10.57
C SER A 168 -1.63 -0.42 10.56
N GLU A 169 -1.31 0.29 11.65
CA GLU A 169 -0.18 1.22 11.73
C GLU A 169 0.60 1.04 13.04
N GLN A 170 1.93 1.24 12.98
CA GLN A 170 2.84 1.01 14.11
C GLN A 170 2.53 1.92 15.30
N LYS A 171 2.13 3.18 15.04
CA LYS A 171 1.82 4.15 16.10
C LYS A 171 0.75 3.65 17.07
N CYS A 172 -0.14 2.76 16.63
CA CYS A 172 -1.14 2.14 17.50
C CYS A 172 -0.53 1.20 18.53
N LEU A 173 0.64 0.64 18.23
CA LEU A 173 1.30 -0.38 19.04
C LEU A 173 2.38 0.20 19.98
N ILE A 174 2.72 1.48 19.85
CA ILE A 174 3.66 2.15 20.74
C ILE A 174 3.10 2.15 22.18
N GLY A 175 3.91 1.60 23.11
CA GLY A 175 3.55 1.42 24.50
C GLY A 175 3.10 0.00 24.89
N TYR A 176 2.78 -0.86 23.90
CA TYR A 176 2.45 -2.27 24.18
C TYR A 176 3.66 -3.21 24.13
N GLY A 177 4.77 -2.78 23.56
CA GLY A 177 6.04 -3.51 23.54
C GLY A 177 7.06 -2.81 22.63
N SER A 178 8.33 -3.20 22.72
CA SER A 178 9.42 -2.65 21.88
C SER A 178 9.63 -3.45 20.60
N ASP A 179 9.15 -4.70 20.53
CA ASP A 179 9.31 -5.59 19.38
C ASP A 179 8.06 -5.56 18.50
N ILE A 180 7.77 -4.39 17.90
CA ILE A 180 6.70 -4.25 16.92
C ILE A 180 7.15 -4.93 15.64
N ARG A 181 6.37 -5.88 15.15
CA ARG A 181 6.65 -6.69 13.97
C ARG A 181 5.68 -6.39 12.85
N THR A 182 6.19 -6.40 11.63
CA THR A 182 5.37 -6.41 10.42
C THR A 182 4.96 -7.84 10.11
N LEU A 183 3.68 -8.09 9.87
CA LEU A 183 3.27 -9.34 9.22
C LEU A 183 3.72 -9.29 7.76
N LEU A 184 4.56 -10.23 7.34
CA LEU A 184 5.16 -10.23 6.02
C LEU A 184 4.12 -10.46 4.91
N PRO A 185 4.35 -9.95 3.68
CA PRO A 185 3.50 -10.22 2.54
C PRO A 185 3.31 -11.70 2.26
N GLY A 186 2.13 -12.09 1.79
CA GLY A 186 1.83 -13.46 1.44
C GLY A 186 1.92 -14.44 2.61
N THR A 187 1.72 -13.93 3.85
CA THR A 187 1.73 -14.77 5.05
C THR A 187 0.49 -14.58 5.89
N TYR A 188 0.21 -15.57 6.70
CA TYR A 188 -0.73 -15.46 7.80
C TYR A 188 -0.11 -15.92 9.12
N LEU A 189 -0.58 -15.37 10.22
CA LEU A 189 -0.19 -15.70 11.59
C LEU A 189 -1.37 -16.32 12.31
N THR A 190 -1.10 -17.43 13.02
CA THR A 190 -2.02 -18.10 13.94
C THR A 190 -1.34 -18.25 15.31
N PRO A 191 -2.02 -18.75 16.36
CA PRO A 191 -1.38 -19.05 17.63
C PRO A 191 -0.23 -20.05 17.53
N THR A 192 -0.19 -20.86 16.47
CA THR A 192 0.85 -21.89 16.24
C THR A 192 2.05 -21.36 15.44
N GLY A 193 1.98 -20.16 14.90
CA GLY A 193 3.07 -19.52 14.15
C GLY A 193 2.65 -18.90 12.83
N THR A 194 3.64 -18.47 12.05
CA THR A 194 3.47 -17.83 10.74
C THR A 194 3.61 -18.86 9.62
N THR A 195 2.70 -18.81 8.67
CA THR A 195 2.73 -19.63 7.44
C THR A 195 2.74 -18.74 6.21
N ARG A 196 3.59 -19.06 5.23
CA ARG A 196 3.61 -18.41 3.91
C ARG A 196 2.65 -19.15 2.99
N TYR A 197 1.70 -18.42 2.38
CA TYR A 197 0.75 -18.94 1.40
C TYR A 197 1.03 -18.46 -0.03
N PHE A 198 1.86 -17.42 -0.18
CA PHE A 198 2.22 -16.90 -1.50
C PHE A 198 3.71 -16.59 -1.57
N ASP A 199 4.34 -16.95 -2.71
CA ASP A 199 5.72 -16.64 -3.05
C ASP A 199 5.84 -16.43 -4.56
N LEU A 200 6.58 -15.42 -4.99
CA LEU A 200 6.89 -15.19 -6.40
C LEU A 200 7.98 -16.12 -6.94
N GLY A 201 8.72 -16.77 -6.05
CA GLY A 201 9.90 -17.58 -6.43
C GLY A 201 11.09 -16.74 -6.92
N GLU A 202 11.91 -17.34 -7.76
CA GLU A 202 13.05 -16.67 -8.37
C GLU A 202 12.66 -16.01 -9.71
N PRO A 203 13.23 -14.84 -10.06
CA PRO A 203 13.01 -14.22 -11.36
C PRO A 203 13.52 -15.10 -12.49
N ALA A 204 12.70 -15.31 -13.51
CA ALA A 204 13.07 -16.17 -14.64
C ALA A 204 14.19 -15.56 -15.50
N ASP A 205 14.93 -16.43 -16.18
CA ASP A 205 16.04 -16.06 -17.08
C ASP A 205 15.98 -16.83 -18.43
N GLY A 206 14.88 -17.54 -18.68
CA GLY A 206 14.67 -18.28 -19.90
C GLY A 206 14.31 -17.38 -21.10
N PRO A 207 14.50 -17.88 -22.34
CA PRO A 207 14.06 -17.17 -23.53
C PRO A 207 12.53 -17.05 -23.54
N MET A 208 12.03 -15.88 -23.94
CA MET A 208 10.60 -15.60 -24.12
C MET A 208 10.41 -14.86 -25.44
N ASP A 209 9.40 -15.24 -26.22
CA ASP A 209 9.09 -14.52 -27.46
C ASP A 209 8.60 -13.10 -27.13
N PRO A 210 9.23 -12.05 -27.68
CA PRO A 210 8.87 -10.67 -27.35
C PRO A 210 7.43 -10.31 -27.71
N ARG A 211 6.89 -10.85 -28.81
CA ARG A 211 5.53 -10.53 -29.26
C ARG A 211 4.49 -11.18 -28.35
N GLU A 212 4.71 -12.42 -27.98
CA GLU A 212 3.86 -13.14 -27.03
C GLU A 212 3.91 -12.47 -25.65
N ALA A 213 5.10 -12.07 -25.20
CA ALA A 213 5.28 -11.37 -23.93
C ALA A 213 4.49 -10.04 -23.90
N VAL A 214 4.61 -9.24 -24.96
CA VAL A 214 3.87 -7.96 -25.11
C VAL A 214 2.37 -8.19 -25.11
N ALA A 215 1.88 -9.16 -25.88
CA ALA A 215 0.45 -9.47 -25.96
C ALA A 215 -0.09 -9.92 -24.60
N ARG A 216 0.60 -10.84 -23.94
CA ARG A 216 0.20 -11.36 -22.62
C ARG A 216 0.25 -10.29 -21.52
N TYR A 217 1.29 -9.46 -21.51
CA TYR A 217 1.40 -8.36 -20.57
C TYR A 217 0.22 -7.37 -20.72
N ARG A 218 -0.11 -7.02 -21.95
CA ARG A 218 -1.24 -6.12 -22.25
C ARG A 218 -2.57 -6.71 -21.80
N GLU A 219 -2.81 -7.97 -22.07
CA GLU A 219 -4.00 -8.70 -21.62
C GLU A 219 -4.16 -8.68 -20.09
N LEU A 220 -3.08 -9.03 -19.39
CA LEU A 220 -3.08 -9.09 -17.92
C LEU A 220 -3.22 -7.70 -17.29
N PHE A 221 -2.55 -6.69 -17.87
CA PHE A 221 -2.68 -5.32 -17.40
C PHE A 221 -4.10 -4.78 -17.60
N ASP A 222 -4.70 -5.05 -18.75
CA ASP A 222 -6.07 -4.68 -19.07
C ASP A 222 -7.06 -5.33 -18.08
N ALA A 223 -6.87 -6.61 -17.78
CA ALA A 223 -7.66 -7.35 -16.79
C ALA A 223 -7.47 -6.80 -15.37
N ALA A 224 -6.23 -6.47 -14.99
CA ALA A 224 -5.91 -5.90 -13.67
C ALA A 224 -6.61 -4.56 -13.45
N VAL A 225 -6.51 -3.64 -14.41
CA VAL A 225 -7.19 -2.33 -14.30
C VAL A 225 -8.70 -2.51 -14.32
N ARG A 226 -9.24 -3.33 -15.23
CA ARG A 226 -10.67 -3.56 -15.37
C ARG A 226 -11.31 -3.98 -14.04
N LYS A 227 -10.74 -4.96 -13.33
CA LYS A 227 -11.28 -5.43 -12.05
C LYS A 227 -11.10 -4.42 -10.92
N GLN A 228 -10.10 -3.52 -11.02
CA GLN A 228 -9.85 -2.49 -10.00
C GLN A 228 -10.67 -1.21 -10.21
N VAL A 229 -11.30 -1.03 -11.36
CA VAL A 229 -12.27 0.05 -11.60
C VAL A 229 -13.71 -0.45 -11.62
N ASP A 230 -13.96 -1.68 -11.22
CA ASP A 230 -15.31 -2.24 -11.05
C ASP A 230 -15.93 -1.68 -9.76
N THR A 231 -16.54 -0.52 -9.88
CA THR A 231 -17.12 0.27 -8.78
C THR A 231 -18.14 1.27 -9.29
N ASP A 232 -19.04 1.72 -8.43
CA ASP A 232 -19.98 2.81 -8.70
C ASP A 232 -19.47 4.19 -8.26
N LEU A 233 -18.23 4.25 -7.70
CA LEU A 233 -17.62 5.50 -7.25
C LEU A 233 -16.82 6.16 -8.36
N PRO A 234 -16.77 7.52 -8.40
CA PRO A 234 -15.82 8.22 -9.27
C PRO A 234 -14.38 7.82 -8.95
N VAL A 235 -13.58 7.65 -9.99
CA VAL A 235 -12.20 7.16 -9.90
C VAL A 235 -11.22 8.29 -10.17
N ALA A 236 -10.37 8.60 -9.20
CA ALA A 236 -9.20 9.45 -9.42
C ALA A 236 -8.02 8.60 -9.93
N VAL A 237 -7.18 9.17 -10.79
CA VAL A 237 -5.87 8.58 -11.12
C VAL A 237 -4.79 9.59 -10.82
N THR A 238 -3.85 9.25 -9.93
CA THR A 238 -2.68 10.11 -9.71
C THR A 238 -1.82 10.11 -10.97
N PHE A 239 -1.70 11.27 -11.61
CA PHE A 239 -1.16 11.38 -12.96
C PHE A 239 0.01 12.36 -13.05
N SER A 240 1.21 11.83 -13.26
CA SER A 240 2.45 12.62 -13.45
C SER A 240 2.84 12.83 -14.92
N GLY A 241 2.06 12.30 -15.86
CA GLY A 241 2.44 12.28 -17.27
C GLY A 241 3.57 11.29 -17.60
N GLY A 242 3.97 10.44 -16.66
CA GLY A 242 4.84 9.29 -16.89
C GLY A 242 4.10 8.11 -17.50
N ILE A 243 4.84 7.17 -18.11
CA ILE A 243 4.24 6.03 -18.83
C ILE A 243 3.37 5.17 -17.93
N ASP A 244 3.76 4.96 -16.65
CA ASP A 244 3.04 4.11 -15.70
C ASP A 244 1.65 4.66 -15.40
N SER A 245 1.59 5.91 -14.96
CA SER A 245 0.32 6.57 -14.66
C SER A 245 -0.53 6.79 -15.92
N ALA A 246 0.11 6.99 -17.09
CA ALA A 246 -0.61 7.11 -18.37
C ALA A 246 -1.22 5.77 -18.83
N ALA A 247 -0.51 4.65 -18.61
CA ALA A 247 -1.04 3.32 -18.88
C ALA A 247 -2.28 3.03 -18.00
N VAL A 248 -2.18 3.34 -16.69
CA VAL A 248 -3.31 3.20 -15.76
C VAL A 248 -4.48 4.09 -16.19
N LEU A 249 -4.25 5.39 -16.39
CA LEU A 249 -5.29 6.35 -16.77
C LEU A 249 -6.00 5.95 -18.05
N ARG A 250 -5.23 5.64 -19.11
CA ARG A 250 -5.77 5.26 -20.43
C ARG A 250 -6.60 3.98 -20.35
N THR A 251 -6.17 3.02 -19.54
CA THR A 251 -6.89 1.76 -19.39
C THR A 251 -8.11 1.91 -18.48
N ALA A 252 -8.04 2.70 -17.42
CA ALA A 252 -9.17 2.98 -16.53
C ALA A 252 -10.33 3.63 -17.31
N MET A 253 -10.05 4.63 -18.16
CA MET A 253 -11.04 5.30 -19.01
C MET A 253 -11.73 4.37 -20.02
N LYS A 254 -11.14 3.22 -20.33
CA LYS A 254 -11.76 2.21 -21.20
C LYS A 254 -12.89 1.45 -20.49
N TYR A 255 -12.80 1.31 -19.17
CA TYR A 255 -13.69 0.44 -18.38
C TYR A 255 -14.58 1.19 -17.40
N HIS A 256 -14.26 2.44 -17.08
CA HIS A 256 -15.04 3.25 -16.15
C HIS A 256 -15.38 4.63 -16.77
N PRO A 257 -16.67 5.06 -16.70
CA PRO A 257 -17.12 6.29 -17.36
C PRO A 257 -16.69 7.57 -16.63
N ASP A 258 -16.44 7.50 -15.32
CA ASP A 258 -16.13 8.65 -14.47
C ASP A 258 -14.71 8.52 -13.92
N VAL A 259 -13.71 8.86 -14.77
CA VAL A 259 -12.28 8.85 -14.43
C VAL A 259 -11.72 10.26 -14.56
N THR A 260 -11.07 10.72 -13.51
CA THR A 260 -10.41 12.04 -13.46
C THR A 260 -8.93 11.91 -13.14
N ALA A 261 -8.09 12.55 -13.93
CA ALA A 261 -6.67 12.68 -13.64
C ALA A 261 -6.43 13.72 -12.53
N VAL A 262 -5.57 13.41 -11.58
CA VAL A 262 -5.19 14.30 -10.47
C VAL A 262 -3.69 14.53 -10.51
N THR A 263 -3.28 15.80 -10.64
CA THR A 263 -1.86 16.18 -10.76
C THR A 263 -1.53 17.30 -9.77
N ILE A 264 -0.37 17.20 -9.16
CA ILE A 264 0.18 18.25 -8.30
C ILE A 264 1.60 18.57 -8.71
N GLY A 265 2.06 19.78 -8.41
CA GLY A 265 3.45 20.17 -8.62
C GLY A 265 3.64 21.66 -8.40
N PHE A 266 4.90 22.10 -8.39
CA PHE A 266 5.21 23.53 -8.35
C PHE A 266 5.03 24.18 -9.71
N PRO A 267 4.86 25.52 -9.75
CA PRO A 267 4.77 26.25 -11.01
C PRO A 267 5.97 25.93 -11.94
N GLY A 268 5.64 25.55 -13.20
CA GLY A 268 6.66 25.15 -14.18
C GLY A 268 7.21 23.73 -14.04
N ALA A 269 6.64 22.90 -13.14
CA ALA A 269 7.05 21.52 -13.01
C ALA A 269 6.76 20.71 -14.29
N ALA A 270 7.75 19.93 -14.71
CA ALA A 270 7.68 19.18 -15.97
C ALA A 270 6.52 18.17 -16.00
N ASP A 271 6.19 17.56 -14.86
CA ASP A 271 5.08 16.63 -14.74
C ASP A 271 3.73 17.31 -14.96
N VAL A 272 3.55 18.51 -14.40
CA VAL A 272 2.32 19.30 -14.58
C VAL A 272 2.12 19.68 -16.05
N GLU A 273 3.17 20.12 -16.74
CA GLU A 273 3.10 20.50 -18.15
C GLU A 273 2.74 19.31 -19.07
N VAL A 274 3.37 18.16 -18.83
CA VAL A 274 3.07 16.94 -19.60
C VAL A 274 1.64 16.46 -19.30
N ALA A 275 1.22 16.48 -18.05
CA ALA A 275 -0.13 16.07 -17.65
C ALA A 275 -1.22 16.99 -18.26
N ARG A 276 -1.04 18.31 -18.20
CA ARG A 276 -1.95 19.29 -18.83
C ARG A 276 -2.05 19.05 -20.33
N ARG A 277 -0.92 18.85 -21.01
CA ARG A 277 -0.90 18.56 -22.45
C ARG A 277 -1.67 17.30 -22.77
N TYR A 278 -1.40 16.21 -22.05
CA TYR A 278 -2.04 14.91 -22.26
C TYR A 278 -3.55 15.00 -22.05
N CYS A 279 -3.99 15.55 -20.93
CA CYS A 279 -5.40 15.63 -20.60
C CYS A 279 -6.18 16.51 -21.58
N LYS A 280 -5.57 17.60 -22.08
CA LYS A 280 -6.16 18.42 -23.11
C LYS A 280 -6.26 17.70 -24.47
N GLU A 281 -5.21 16.94 -24.85
CA GLU A 281 -5.15 16.23 -26.14
C GLU A 281 -6.17 15.08 -26.20
N PHE A 282 -6.42 14.42 -25.08
CA PHE A 282 -7.29 13.23 -25.00
C PHE A 282 -8.64 13.48 -24.32
N ASP A 283 -8.98 14.75 -24.08
CA ASP A 283 -10.25 15.17 -23.43
C ASP A 283 -10.49 14.46 -22.09
N VAL A 284 -9.45 14.39 -21.25
CA VAL A 284 -9.49 13.76 -19.92
C VAL A 284 -9.88 14.79 -18.87
N PRO A 285 -10.92 14.56 -18.05
CA PRO A 285 -11.17 15.37 -16.86
C PRO A 285 -9.90 15.47 -16.00
N HIS A 286 -9.49 16.69 -15.66
CA HIS A 286 -8.20 16.91 -15.02
C HIS A 286 -8.28 17.94 -13.90
N VAL A 287 -7.87 17.56 -12.72
CA VAL A 287 -7.70 18.42 -11.55
C VAL A 287 -6.23 18.64 -11.31
N VAL A 288 -5.83 19.92 -11.26
CA VAL A 288 -4.42 20.31 -11.07
C VAL A 288 -4.36 21.33 -9.95
N GLU A 289 -3.43 21.13 -9.01
CA GLU A 289 -3.10 22.13 -7.98
C GLU A 289 -1.61 22.43 -8.00
N GLU A 290 -1.28 23.73 -8.03
CA GLU A 290 0.09 24.20 -7.84
C GLU A 290 0.36 24.38 -6.35
N LEU A 291 1.46 23.80 -5.88
CA LEU A 291 1.78 23.72 -4.47
C LEU A 291 2.49 24.97 -3.97
N ASP A 292 2.20 25.30 -2.71
CA ASP A 292 2.92 26.30 -1.95
C ASP A 292 4.08 25.68 -1.16
N ARG A 293 5.23 26.39 -1.13
CA ARG A 293 6.45 25.92 -0.47
C ARG A 293 6.28 25.81 1.04
N ASP A 294 5.67 26.80 1.65
CA ASP A 294 5.55 26.87 3.11
C ASP A 294 4.54 25.82 3.59
N ALA A 295 3.44 25.64 2.85
CA ALA A 295 2.49 24.56 3.13
C ALA A 295 3.13 23.17 3.06
N LEU A 296 4.03 22.91 2.09
CA LEU A 296 4.79 21.68 2.01
C LEU A 296 5.66 21.49 3.26
N ILE A 297 6.40 22.51 3.67
CA ILE A 297 7.33 22.46 4.81
C ILE A 297 6.58 22.25 6.11
N ASP A 298 5.51 23.01 6.33
CA ASP A 298 4.70 22.94 7.55
C ASP A 298 4.03 21.57 7.74
N SER A 299 3.76 20.85 6.64
CA SER A 299 3.14 19.52 6.67
C SER A 299 4.10 18.38 7.03
N ILE A 300 5.42 18.58 7.00
CA ILE A 300 6.41 17.50 7.18
C ILE A 300 6.22 16.73 8.48
N PRO A 301 6.07 17.35 9.67
CA PRO A 301 5.92 16.59 10.92
C PRO A 301 4.68 15.69 10.91
N ASP A 302 3.56 16.20 10.42
CA ASP A 302 2.31 15.44 10.35
C ASP A 302 2.40 14.28 9.35
N ILE A 303 3.07 14.50 8.22
CA ILE A 303 3.30 13.46 7.21
C ILE A 303 4.26 12.39 7.74
N VAL A 304 5.34 12.75 8.41
CA VAL A 304 6.27 11.79 9.02
C VAL A 304 5.57 10.96 10.09
N TYR A 305 4.79 11.60 10.98
CA TYR A 305 3.98 10.88 11.96
C TYR A 305 2.93 9.97 11.29
N GLY A 306 2.24 10.49 10.29
CA GLY A 306 1.18 9.77 9.58
C GLY A 306 1.69 8.59 8.79
N ALA A 307 2.78 8.78 8.05
CA ALA A 307 3.35 7.79 7.15
C ALA A 307 4.30 6.81 7.83
N GLU A 308 4.86 7.17 9.00
CA GLU A 308 5.77 6.32 9.77
C GLU A 308 7.09 6.04 9.01
N PHE A 309 7.59 7.03 8.25
CA PHE A 309 8.86 6.96 7.53
C PHE A 309 9.96 7.79 8.17
N PHE A 310 11.17 7.28 8.08
CA PHE A 310 12.41 8.00 8.41
C PHE A 310 13.41 7.99 7.25
N GLU A 311 13.30 7.04 6.32
CA GLU A 311 14.14 7.00 5.14
C GLU A 311 13.85 8.23 4.26
N PRO A 312 14.88 9.01 3.88
CA PRO A 312 14.67 10.32 3.27
C PRO A 312 13.93 10.26 1.93
N ILE A 313 14.21 9.24 1.12
CA ILE A 313 13.54 9.05 -0.17
C ILE A 313 12.06 8.79 0.01
N ASP A 314 11.71 7.80 0.83
CA ASP A 314 10.31 7.43 1.05
C ASP A 314 9.54 8.55 1.78
N ALA A 315 10.18 9.26 2.70
CA ALA A 315 9.58 10.42 3.36
C ALA A 315 9.30 11.57 2.38
N MET A 316 10.25 11.91 1.50
CA MET A 316 10.05 12.93 0.47
C MET A 316 8.99 12.54 -0.55
N ASP A 317 9.01 11.31 -1.05
CA ASP A 317 8.01 10.80 -1.99
C ASP A 317 6.62 10.79 -1.35
N THR A 318 6.52 10.47 -0.05
CA THR A 318 5.26 10.54 0.71
C THR A 318 4.73 11.97 0.80
N CYS A 319 5.60 12.96 1.03
CA CYS A 319 5.20 14.37 1.02
C CYS A 319 4.55 14.76 -0.31
N VAL A 320 5.12 14.31 -1.43
CA VAL A 320 4.52 14.54 -2.75
C VAL A 320 3.18 13.84 -2.88
N GLY A 321 3.15 12.53 -2.62
CA GLY A 321 1.94 11.71 -2.76
C GLY A 321 0.77 12.23 -1.91
N HIS A 322 1.05 12.68 -0.69
CA HIS A 322 0.05 13.21 0.23
C HIS A 322 -0.77 14.35 -0.40
N PHE A 323 -0.13 15.34 -1.01
CA PHE A 323 -0.85 16.46 -1.62
C PHE A 323 -1.73 16.06 -2.81
N ALA A 324 -1.33 15.05 -3.57
CA ALA A 324 -2.19 14.53 -4.64
C ALA A 324 -3.49 13.92 -4.07
N TYR A 325 -3.41 13.22 -2.94
CA TYR A 325 -4.59 12.63 -2.29
C TYR A 325 -5.42 13.68 -1.53
N VAL A 326 -4.80 14.69 -0.94
CA VAL A 326 -5.53 15.85 -0.38
C VAL A 326 -6.36 16.53 -1.48
N LEU A 327 -5.76 16.74 -2.66
CA LEU A 327 -6.46 17.33 -3.81
C LEU A 327 -7.61 16.43 -4.27
N ALA A 328 -7.39 15.13 -4.41
CA ALA A 328 -8.44 14.17 -4.77
C ALA A 328 -9.58 14.19 -3.75
N ARG A 329 -9.28 14.19 -2.45
CA ARG A 329 -10.31 14.26 -1.39
C ARG A 329 -11.12 15.54 -1.41
N LYS A 330 -10.46 16.69 -1.66
CA LYS A 330 -11.10 18.01 -1.81
C LYS A 330 -12.13 18.03 -2.96
N HIS A 331 -11.89 17.21 -3.99
CA HIS A 331 -12.80 17.03 -5.13
C HIS A 331 -13.81 15.88 -4.95
N GLY A 332 -13.93 15.32 -3.75
CA GLY A 332 -14.96 14.33 -3.41
C GLY A 332 -14.60 12.88 -3.74
N PHE A 333 -13.41 12.58 -4.22
CA PHE A 333 -12.99 11.21 -4.49
C PHE A 333 -12.77 10.44 -3.18
N LYS A 334 -13.17 9.18 -3.16
CA LYS A 334 -12.86 8.18 -2.12
C LYS A 334 -11.94 7.07 -2.66
N LEU A 335 -11.84 6.95 -3.97
CA LEU A 335 -11.08 5.92 -4.67
C LEU A 335 -10.09 6.55 -5.65
N ALA A 336 -8.86 6.06 -5.63
CA ALA A 336 -7.82 6.42 -6.58
C ALA A 336 -7.10 5.19 -7.14
N LEU A 337 -6.51 5.31 -8.33
CA LEU A 337 -5.53 4.39 -8.87
C LEU A 337 -4.20 5.10 -9.02
N CYS A 338 -3.10 4.35 -8.89
CA CYS A 338 -1.75 4.87 -9.11
C CYS A 338 -0.89 3.91 -9.94
N GLY A 339 0.25 4.41 -10.43
CA GLY A 339 1.21 3.66 -11.26
C GLY A 339 2.36 3.01 -10.48
N GLU A 340 2.27 2.92 -9.15
CA GLU A 340 3.36 2.39 -8.32
C GLU A 340 3.60 0.90 -8.51
N GLY A 341 4.84 0.46 -8.22
CA GLY A 341 5.29 -0.92 -8.37
C GLY A 341 5.75 -1.29 -9.79
N SER A 342 5.48 -0.44 -10.78
CA SER A 342 5.93 -0.65 -12.16
C SER A 342 7.45 -0.64 -12.28
N ASP A 343 8.11 0.31 -11.65
CA ASP A 343 9.57 0.51 -11.74
C ASP A 343 10.34 -0.69 -11.19
N GLU A 344 9.90 -1.25 -10.10
CA GLU A 344 10.51 -2.37 -9.40
C GLU A 344 10.43 -3.66 -10.22
N VAL A 345 9.29 -3.91 -10.83
CA VAL A 345 9.03 -5.15 -11.59
C VAL A 345 9.53 -5.07 -13.03
N MET A 346 9.51 -3.85 -13.62
CA MET A 346 9.84 -3.64 -15.03
C MET A 346 11.20 -2.97 -15.24
N ALA A 347 12.06 -2.96 -14.22
CA ALA A 347 13.41 -2.39 -14.25
C ALA A 347 13.43 -0.92 -14.70
N GLY A 348 12.59 -0.08 -14.06
CA GLY A 348 12.39 1.31 -14.45
C GLY A 348 13.48 2.28 -13.97
N TYR A 349 14.33 1.89 -13.04
CA TYR A 349 15.40 2.75 -12.50
C TYR A 349 16.70 2.57 -13.24
N ASP A 350 17.49 3.64 -13.36
CA ASP A 350 18.82 3.60 -13.98
C ASP A 350 19.77 2.60 -13.32
N LEU A 351 19.56 2.36 -12.03
CA LEU A 351 20.32 1.40 -11.25
C LEU A 351 20.27 -0.03 -11.85
N PHE A 352 19.15 -0.43 -12.44
CA PHE A 352 19.04 -1.73 -13.09
C PHE A 352 20.01 -1.90 -14.28
N ARG A 353 20.49 -0.79 -14.89
CA ARG A 353 21.46 -0.82 -15.99
C ARG A 353 22.88 -0.98 -15.50
N THR A 354 23.18 -0.56 -14.30
CA THR A 354 24.53 -0.52 -13.72
C THR A 354 24.77 -1.62 -12.69
N HIS A 355 23.72 -2.21 -12.14
CA HIS A 355 23.83 -3.28 -11.15
C HIS A 355 24.41 -4.54 -11.75
N PRO A 356 25.38 -5.22 -11.10
CA PRO A 356 26.01 -6.43 -11.62
C PRO A 356 25.02 -7.60 -11.80
N ASP A 357 24.00 -7.68 -10.96
CA ASP A 357 22.89 -8.63 -11.10
C ASP A 357 21.54 -7.91 -10.98
N PRO A 358 20.95 -7.46 -12.11
CA PRO A 358 19.67 -6.75 -12.09
C PRO A 358 18.47 -7.65 -11.70
N ARG A 359 18.60 -8.98 -11.75
CA ARG A 359 17.54 -9.90 -11.26
C ARG A 359 17.52 -9.93 -9.74
N GLU A 360 18.69 -10.00 -9.11
CA GLU A 360 18.80 -9.91 -7.66
C GLU A 360 18.28 -8.57 -7.15
N LEU A 361 18.61 -7.48 -7.84
CA LEU A 361 18.05 -6.17 -7.53
C LEU A 361 16.52 -6.15 -7.63
N MET A 362 15.94 -6.74 -8.69
CA MET A 362 14.50 -6.84 -8.85
C MET A 362 13.87 -7.66 -7.72
N ARG A 363 14.42 -8.82 -7.41
CA ARG A 363 13.99 -9.68 -6.30
C ARG A 363 13.96 -8.89 -4.99
N TYR A 364 15.02 -8.15 -4.72
CA TYR A 364 15.14 -7.33 -3.54
C TYR A 364 14.08 -6.23 -3.49
N ARG A 365 13.93 -5.43 -4.55
CA ARG A 365 12.98 -4.32 -4.57
C ARG A 365 11.54 -4.80 -4.44
N VAL A 366 11.16 -5.82 -5.20
CA VAL A 366 9.81 -6.41 -5.12
C VAL A 366 9.54 -7.00 -3.73
N GLY A 367 10.52 -7.68 -3.13
CA GLY A 367 10.41 -8.22 -1.78
C GLY A 367 10.26 -7.15 -0.69
N ASN A 368 10.70 -5.92 -0.95
CA ASN A 368 10.63 -4.78 0.00
C ASN A 368 9.51 -3.77 -0.30
N LEU A 369 8.77 -3.92 -1.39
CA LEU A 369 7.68 -3.01 -1.76
C LEU A 369 6.73 -2.69 -0.60
N HIS A 370 6.44 -3.68 0.24
CA HIS A 370 5.52 -3.58 1.37
C HIS A 370 5.95 -2.60 2.46
N ARG A 371 7.22 -2.19 2.49
CA ARG A 371 7.78 -1.24 3.45
C ARG A 371 8.34 0.03 2.79
N THR A 372 8.33 0.12 1.46
CA THR A 372 8.72 1.25 0.65
C THR A 372 7.51 1.78 -0.13
N ASP A 373 7.46 1.56 -1.42
CA ASP A 373 6.46 2.14 -2.33
C ASP A 373 5.01 1.85 -1.93
N LEU A 374 4.68 0.61 -1.55
CA LEU A 374 3.30 0.26 -1.16
C LEU A 374 2.92 0.83 0.21
N GLN A 375 3.85 0.89 1.17
CA GLN A 375 3.60 1.60 2.44
C GLN A 375 3.38 3.09 2.16
N ARG A 376 4.19 3.70 1.32
CA ARG A 376 4.07 5.09 0.92
C ARG A 376 2.71 5.40 0.32
N VAL A 377 2.25 4.59 -0.66
CA VAL A 377 0.92 4.72 -1.27
C VAL A 377 -0.18 4.59 -0.23
N ASP A 378 -0.17 3.52 0.59
CA ASP A 378 -1.19 3.30 1.61
C ASP A 378 -1.24 4.46 2.62
N ARG A 379 -0.09 4.89 3.15
CA ARG A 379 -0.04 5.94 4.16
C ARG A 379 -0.46 7.30 3.61
N SER A 380 0.14 7.73 2.48
CA SER A 380 -0.17 9.04 1.90
C SER A 380 -1.63 9.18 1.49
N SER A 381 -2.23 8.12 0.94
CA SER A 381 -3.65 8.13 0.56
C SER A 381 -4.59 8.06 1.76
N MET A 382 -4.26 7.22 2.74
CA MET A 382 -5.10 7.07 3.92
C MET A 382 -5.07 8.27 4.87
N LEU A 383 -4.00 9.06 4.89
CA LEU A 383 -4.01 10.37 5.57
C LEU A 383 -5.13 11.30 5.08
N SER A 384 -5.61 11.06 3.86
CA SER A 384 -6.74 11.78 3.25
C SER A 384 -8.01 10.93 3.17
N SER A 385 -8.09 9.78 3.85
CA SER A 385 -9.21 8.84 3.75
C SER A 385 -9.55 8.49 2.30
N ILE A 386 -8.55 8.13 1.50
CA ILE A 386 -8.70 7.66 0.10
C ILE A 386 -8.19 6.23 0.00
N GLU A 387 -8.99 5.38 -0.63
CA GLU A 387 -8.56 4.06 -1.05
C GLU A 387 -7.73 4.15 -2.32
N THR A 388 -6.48 3.74 -2.29
CA THR A 388 -5.68 3.64 -3.51
C THR A 388 -5.45 2.19 -3.91
N ARG A 389 -5.75 1.89 -5.17
CA ARG A 389 -5.55 0.61 -5.84
C ARG A 389 -4.33 0.68 -6.75
N VAL A 390 -3.60 -0.43 -6.85
CA VAL A 390 -2.28 -0.50 -7.50
C VAL A 390 -2.29 -1.57 -8.58
N PRO A 391 -2.72 -1.25 -9.82
CA PRO A 391 -2.91 -2.26 -10.87
C PRO A 391 -1.67 -3.08 -11.22
N PHE A 392 -0.47 -2.48 -11.14
CA PHE A 392 0.78 -3.20 -11.39
C PHE A 392 1.06 -4.31 -10.37
N MET A 393 0.42 -4.25 -9.20
CA MET A 393 0.52 -5.24 -8.13
C MET A 393 -0.61 -6.28 -8.17
N ASP A 394 -1.40 -6.29 -9.24
CA ASP A 394 -2.33 -7.39 -9.47
C ASP A 394 -1.60 -8.75 -9.45
N ARG A 395 -2.19 -9.75 -8.78
CA ARG A 395 -1.51 -11.03 -8.51
C ARG A 395 -1.04 -11.74 -9.77
N GLU A 396 -1.85 -11.79 -10.82
CA GLU A 396 -1.51 -12.50 -12.05
C GLU A 396 -0.59 -11.67 -12.96
N LEU A 397 -0.82 -10.34 -13.01
CA LEU A 397 0.07 -9.44 -13.72
C LEU A 397 1.47 -9.44 -13.10
N LEU A 398 1.56 -9.34 -11.77
CA LEU A 398 2.82 -9.35 -11.03
C LEU A 398 3.60 -10.65 -11.24
N LYS A 399 2.96 -11.81 -11.11
CA LYS A 399 3.58 -13.10 -11.40
C LYS A 399 4.16 -13.15 -12.81
N PHE A 400 3.37 -12.75 -13.79
CA PHE A 400 3.84 -12.74 -15.18
C PHE A 400 4.98 -11.73 -15.36
N ALA A 401 4.81 -10.47 -14.95
CA ALA A 401 5.83 -9.44 -15.09
C ALA A 401 7.14 -9.82 -14.38
N TYR A 402 7.06 -10.45 -13.20
CA TYR A 402 8.22 -10.94 -12.47
C TYR A 402 8.94 -12.07 -13.22
N SER A 403 8.21 -12.95 -13.91
CA SER A 403 8.75 -14.05 -14.72
C SER A 403 9.35 -13.62 -16.06
N VAL A 404 9.12 -12.39 -16.52
CA VAL A 404 9.67 -11.87 -17.77
C VAL A 404 11.19 -11.70 -17.64
N PRO A 405 12.01 -12.22 -18.60
CA PRO A 405 13.46 -12.08 -18.53
C PRO A 405 13.91 -10.62 -18.63
N MET A 406 15.04 -10.32 -17.99
CA MET A 406 15.58 -8.95 -17.92
C MET A 406 15.83 -8.33 -19.31
N SER A 407 16.16 -9.14 -20.31
CA SER A 407 16.36 -8.73 -21.71
C SER A 407 15.09 -8.16 -22.38
N LEU A 408 13.90 -8.40 -21.82
CA LEU A 408 12.64 -7.79 -22.26
C LEU A 408 12.18 -6.64 -21.36
N LYS A 409 12.90 -6.36 -20.29
CA LYS A 409 12.68 -5.20 -19.40
C LYS A 409 13.65 -4.07 -19.73
N LEU A 410 14.94 -4.44 -19.90
CA LEU A 410 16.02 -3.56 -20.34
C LEU A 410 16.46 -3.96 -21.74
N ARG A 411 16.06 -3.18 -22.74
CA ARG A 411 16.38 -3.48 -24.14
C ARG A 411 16.67 -2.21 -24.92
N ASP A 412 17.68 -2.28 -25.79
CA ASP A 412 18.09 -1.16 -26.66
C ASP A 412 18.40 0.13 -25.87
N GLY A 413 18.98 -0.02 -24.67
CA GLY A 413 19.26 1.09 -23.76
C GLY A 413 18.05 1.71 -23.08
N ARG A 414 16.87 1.09 -23.17
CA ARG A 414 15.60 1.59 -22.61
C ARG A 414 15.14 0.72 -21.46
N GLU A 415 14.72 1.36 -20.38
CA GLU A 415 13.99 0.77 -19.26
C GLU A 415 12.52 0.51 -19.65
N LYS A 416 11.87 -0.42 -18.93
CA LYS A 416 10.44 -0.75 -19.12
C LYS A 416 10.07 -1.11 -20.57
N TRP A 417 10.98 -1.74 -21.31
CA TRP A 417 10.77 -2.00 -22.73
C TRP A 417 9.44 -2.71 -22.99
N LEU A 418 9.13 -3.76 -22.24
CA LEU A 418 7.87 -4.51 -22.39
C LEU A 418 6.63 -3.63 -22.19
N LEU A 419 6.61 -2.79 -21.16
CA LEU A 419 5.52 -1.85 -20.91
C LEU A 419 5.39 -0.84 -22.05
N ARG A 420 6.50 -0.29 -22.53
CA ARG A 420 6.50 0.67 -23.64
C ARG A 420 5.95 0.05 -24.93
N GLU A 421 6.34 -1.17 -25.25
CA GLU A 421 5.81 -1.91 -26.41
C GLU A 421 4.33 -2.28 -26.24
N ALA A 422 3.91 -2.69 -25.05
CA ALA A 422 2.50 -2.99 -24.78
C ALA A 422 1.57 -1.79 -24.99
N PHE A 423 2.08 -0.58 -24.81
CA PHE A 423 1.33 0.66 -25.01
C PHE A 423 1.75 1.46 -26.26
N ALA A 424 2.61 0.87 -27.11
CA ALA A 424 2.98 1.46 -28.39
C ALA A 424 1.72 1.72 -29.25
N GLY A 425 1.57 2.95 -29.76
CA GLY A 425 0.42 3.37 -30.56
C GLY A 425 -0.84 3.71 -29.75
N SER A 426 -0.93 3.40 -28.46
CA SER A 426 -2.03 3.80 -27.59
C SER A 426 -1.71 5.01 -26.69
N LEU A 427 -0.42 5.31 -26.51
CA LEU A 427 0.07 6.49 -25.82
C LEU A 427 0.88 7.38 -26.80
N PRO A 428 0.84 8.72 -26.67
CA PRO A 428 1.61 9.61 -27.53
C PRO A 428 3.12 9.47 -27.27
N ALA A 429 3.93 9.72 -28.28
CA ALA A 429 5.38 9.52 -28.22
C ALA A 429 6.05 10.29 -27.06
N TYR A 430 5.58 11.50 -26.75
CA TYR A 430 6.14 12.32 -25.67
C TYR A 430 5.87 11.74 -24.26
N VAL A 431 4.93 10.79 -24.12
CA VAL A 431 4.70 10.00 -22.90
C VAL A 431 5.41 8.66 -23.01
N ALA A 432 5.16 7.90 -24.10
CA ALA A 432 5.69 6.55 -24.28
C ALA A 432 7.22 6.51 -24.36
N GLN A 433 7.88 7.59 -24.79
CA GLN A 433 9.34 7.68 -24.89
C GLN A 433 9.97 8.56 -23.80
N ARG A 434 9.18 9.13 -22.90
CA ARG A 434 9.67 9.96 -21.81
C ARG A 434 10.59 9.12 -20.91
N PRO A 435 11.81 9.58 -20.60
CA PRO A 435 12.65 8.93 -19.61
C PRO A 435 11.96 8.91 -18.23
N LYS A 436 12.33 7.93 -17.40
CA LYS A 436 11.84 7.92 -16.01
C LYS A 436 12.33 9.17 -15.28
N VAL A 437 11.37 9.87 -14.68
CA VAL A 437 11.60 10.96 -13.74
C VAL A 437 10.89 10.58 -12.45
N ARG A 438 11.57 10.67 -11.31
CA ARG A 438 10.93 10.42 -10.02
C ARG A 438 9.92 11.53 -9.72
N MET A 439 8.86 11.19 -9.01
CA MET A 439 7.77 12.13 -8.70
C MET A 439 8.25 13.40 -7.96
N PRO A 440 9.15 13.34 -6.96
CA PRO A 440 9.65 14.55 -6.32
C PRO A 440 10.46 15.46 -7.24
N ASP A 441 11.21 14.89 -8.19
CA ASP A 441 11.96 15.65 -9.20
C ASP A 441 11.02 16.26 -10.24
N GLY A 442 10.10 15.47 -10.78
CA GLY A 442 9.15 15.90 -11.80
C GLY A 442 8.15 16.95 -11.31
N SER A 443 7.78 16.92 -10.03
CA SER A 443 6.91 17.90 -9.36
C SER A 443 7.67 19.17 -8.90
N GLY A 444 9.00 19.13 -8.85
CA GLY A 444 9.85 20.21 -8.33
C GLY A 444 10.01 20.25 -6.81
N MET A 445 9.47 19.28 -6.07
CA MET A 445 9.50 19.27 -4.60
C MET A 445 10.82 18.83 -4.00
N GLN A 446 11.59 17.95 -4.66
CA GLN A 446 12.80 17.38 -4.10
C GLN A 446 13.79 18.44 -3.65
N ASN A 447 14.08 19.42 -4.51
CA ASN A 447 15.03 20.48 -4.20
C ASN A 447 14.61 21.29 -2.96
N ILE A 448 13.31 21.56 -2.82
CA ILE A 448 12.77 22.31 -1.68
C ILE A 448 12.97 21.55 -0.38
N LEU A 449 12.63 20.26 -0.37
CA LEU A 449 12.76 19.40 0.82
C LEU A 449 14.22 19.20 1.21
N VAL A 450 15.10 18.96 0.23
CA VAL A 450 16.54 18.80 0.46
C VAL A 450 17.18 20.10 0.97
N GLU A 451 16.88 21.25 0.37
CA GLU A 451 17.38 22.54 0.83
C GLU A 451 16.89 22.86 2.25
N TYR A 452 15.62 22.58 2.53
CA TYR A 452 15.05 22.79 3.86
C TYR A 452 15.73 21.90 4.90
N ALA A 453 15.83 20.60 4.66
CA ALA A 453 16.47 19.63 5.54
C ALA A 453 17.95 20.02 5.81
N ARG A 454 18.69 20.45 4.80
CA ARG A 454 20.08 20.94 4.95
C ARG A 454 20.20 22.21 5.78
N ARG A 455 19.19 23.08 5.72
CA ARG A 455 19.16 24.33 6.48
C ARG A 455 18.86 24.11 7.96
N VAL A 456 17.90 23.24 8.26
CA VAL A 456 17.38 23.02 9.62
C VAL A 456 17.86 21.73 10.26
N GLY A 457 18.29 20.78 9.45
CA GLY A 457 18.77 19.48 9.88
C GLY A 457 20.06 19.58 10.69
N GLY A 458 20.16 18.73 11.71
CA GLY A 458 21.36 18.59 12.52
C GLY A 458 22.56 18.05 11.72
N LYS A 459 23.74 18.13 12.29
CA LYS A 459 24.90 17.44 11.73
C LYS A 459 24.63 15.93 11.77
N PRO A 460 24.93 15.19 10.69
CA PRO A 460 24.85 13.75 10.71
C PRO A 460 25.62 13.22 11.93
N SER A 461 24.89 12.64 12.87
CA SER A 461 25.45 12.13 14.12
C SER A 461 24.92 10.73 14.34
N GLY A 462 25.74 9.72 14.14
CA GLY A 462 25.35 8.35 14.39
C GLY A 462 26.11 7.34 13.53
N THR A 463 25.88 6.08 13.81
CA THR A 463 26.54 4.96 13.13
C THR A 463 25.65 4.33 12.04
N GLY A 464 24.43 4.85 11.84
CA GLY A 464 23.52 4.36 10.82
C GLY A 464 23.78 5.00 9.46
N PRO A 465 23.57 4.28 8.37
CA PRO A 465 23.75 4.80 7.01
C PRO A 465 22.81 5.98 6.71
N ASP A 466 21.61 6.01 7.28
CA ASP A 466 20.61 7.06 7.11
C ASP A 466 21.01 8.40 7.73
N MET A 467 22.05 8.37 8.55
CA MET A 467 22.68 9.55 9.19
C MET A 467 23.78 10.19 8.33
N LEU A 468 24.09 9.64 7.16
CA LEU A 468 25.18 10.12 6.33
C LEU A 468 24.82 11.38 5.53
N THR A 469 23.51 11.66 5.35
CA THR A 469 23.03 12.86 4.68
C THR A 469 22.27 13.78 5.63
N PRO A 470 22.30 15.11 5.42
CA PRO A 470 21.49 16.05 6.21
C PRO A 470 19.99 15.73 6.17
N GLU A 471 19.48 15.31 5.01
CA GLU A 471 18.08 14.94 4.83
C GLU A 471 17.73 13.67 5.62
N GLY A 472 18.60 12.65 5.62
CA GLY A 472 18.42 11.44 6.42
C GLY A 472 18.40 11.74 7.93
N ALA A 473 19.34 12.56 8.40
CA ALA A 473 19.37 13.01 9.79
C ALA A 473 18.10 13.78 10.17
N PHE A 474 17.62 14.67 9.30
CA PHE A 474 16.41 15.46 9.51
C PHE A 474 15.16 14.59 9.64
N PHE A 475 14.91 13.70 8.68
CA PHE A 475 13.70 12.86 8.71
C PHE A 475 13.73 11.86 9.86
N LEU A 476 14.90 11.31 10.21
CA LEU A 476 15.04 10.45 11.38
C LEU A 476 14.77 11.23 12.69
N GLU A 477 15.25 12.47 12.81
CA GLU A 477 14.94 13.31 13.96
C GLU A 477 13.43 13.56 14.10
N GLN A 478 12.72 13.88 12.98
CA GLN A 478 11.27 14.02 12.97
C GLN A 478 10.57 12.72 13.39
N TYR A 479 11.01 11.58 12.88
CA TYR A 479 10.47 10.26 13.21
C TYR A 479 10.61 9.93 14.71
N LEU A 480 11.79 10.16 15.29
CA LEU A 480 12.04 9.95 16.71
C LEU A 480 11.25 10.95 17.59
N ALA A 481 11.15 12.22 17.16
CA ALA A 481 10.35 13.24 17.84
C ALA A 481 8.85 12.90 17.84
N ALA A 482 8.37 12.21 16.81
CA ALA A 482 7.00 11.68 16.73
C ALA A 482 6.73 10.50 17.69
N GLY A 483 7.76 10.01 18.41
CA GLY A 483 7.65 8.95 19.42
C GLY A 483 7.83 7.53 18.89
N PHE A 484 8.28 7.36 17.65
CA PHE A 484 8.60 6.05 17.11
C PHE A 484 9.89 5.50 17.71
N PRO A 485 10.02 4.17 17.84
CA PRO A 485 11.25 3.55 18.32
C PRO A 485 12.38 3.77 17.31
N PRO A 486 13.64 3.86 17.77
CA PRO A 486 14.78 3.90 16.86
C PRO A 486 14.75 2.74 15.88
N PRO A 487 15.05 2.98 14.58
CA PRO A 487 15.18 1.91 13.61
C PRO A 487 16.22 0.89 14.06
N ASP A 488 15.86 -0.37 14.06
CA ASP A 488 16.78 -1.42 14.49
C ASP A 488 17.62 -1.98 13.34
N GLU A 489 18.59 -2.83 13.69
CA GLU A 489 19.54 -3.46 12.75
C GLU A 489 18.84 -4.31 11.66
N ARG A 490 17.55 -4.66 11.82
CA ARG A 490 16.76 -5.40 10.84
C ARG A 490 16.52 -4.63 9.55
N PHE A 491 16.62 -3.29 9.61
CA PHE A 491 16.56 -2.41 8.44
C PHE A 491 17.91 -2.23 7.76
N LYS A 492 18.99 -2.72 8.36
CA LYS A 492 20.35 -2.67 7.81
C LYS A 492 20.67 -3.98 7.09
N ARG A 493 21.21 -3.90 5.89
CA ARG A 493 21.75 -5.08 5.19
C ARG A 493 23.24 -5.20 5.43
N PRO A 494 23.73 -6.39 5.85
CA PRO A 494 25.16 -6.67 5.88
C PRO A 494 25.76 -6.58 4.46
N GLY A 495 26.86 -5.85 4.34
CA GLY A 495 27.62 -5.74 3.08
C GLY A 495 27.10 -4.70 2.07
N PHE A 496 26.14 -3.86 2.47
CA PHE A 496 25.64 -2.79 1.64
C PHE A 496 26.46 -1.51 1.79
N ASP A 497 26.90 -0.92 0.66
CA ASP A 497 27.59 0.38 0.65
C ASP A 497 26.58 1.51 0.43
N TYR A 498 26.11 2.08 1.51
CA TYR A 498 25.20 3.22 1.52
C TYR A 498 25.88 4.52 1.10
N SER A 499 27.20 4.55 0.99
CA SER A 499 27.95 5.78 0.64
C SER A 499 28.05 6.03 -0.86
N ALA A 500 27.84 5.00 -1.69
CA ALA A 500 28.13 5.06 -3.13
C ALA A 500 27.16 5.92 -3.95
N ASN A 501 25.92 6.15 -3.47
CA ASN A 501 24.88 6.77 -4.29
C ASN A 501 24.28 8.07 -3.73
N GLY A 502 24.73 8.59 -2.61
CA GLY A 502 24.25 9.87 -2.03
C GLY A 502 22.77 9.88 -1.60
N TYR A 503 22.04 8.83 -1.89
CA TYR A 503 20.69 8.52 -1.48
C TYR A 503 20.66 7.08 -1.01
N PHE A 504 19.91 6.82 0.07
CA PHE A 504 19.61 5.46 0.52
C PHE A 504 18.64 4.79 -0.44
N GLU A 505 19.00 4.68 -1.69
CA GLU A 505 18.37 3.67 -2.49
C GLU A 505 18.75 2.36 -1.85
N PHE A 506 17.77 1.61 -1.39
CA PHE A 506 17.93 0.23 -0.99
C PHE A 506 18.41 -0.56 -2.19
N VAL A 507 19.68 -0.36 -2.51
CA VAL A 507 20.39 -1.06 -3.53
C VAL A 507 21.01 -2.24 -2.85
N SER A 508 20.43 -3.35 -3.00
CA SER A 508 21.08 -4.66 -2.98
C SER A 508 20.08 -5.76 -2.84
#